data_7aec188eab10210fdc2851cb4231de17
#
_entry.id   7aec188eab10210fdc2851cb4231de17
#
_cell.length_a   1.000
_cell.length_b   1.000
_cell.length_c   1.000
_cell.angle_alpha   90.00
_cell.angle_beta   90.00
_cell.angle_gamma   90.00
#
_symmetry.space_group_name_H-M   'P 1'
#
loop_
_entity.id
_entity.type
_entity.pdbx_description
1 polymer ?
#
loop_
_entity_poly.entity_id
_entity_poly.type
_entity_poly.pdbx_seq_one_letter_code
_entity_poly.pdbx_strand_id
1 'polypeptide(L)'
;MHHHAYLWTGPKARFDQEALRRPPHPDPPPPGSRPELIQRYREVAAEFPTSDLPPLETAYWLVKPRSLVRGTWPDPAEAAAWLGTQVNAYVTRFASEAQRDARHLAALVASAAGRLGSGHDVSLGFYLERPSYLSLALVTCSPNRENARLPCPLAA
;
A
#
# COMPACT_ATOMS: atom_id res chain seq x y z
N MET A 1 -16.34 9.76 2.02
CA MET A 1 -15.02 9.42 1.44
C MET A 1 -13.93 9.82 2.42
N HIS A 2 -12.95 8.96 2.61
CA HIS A 2 -11.80 9.21 3.49
C HIS A 2 -10.59 8.44 2.97
N HIS A 3 -9.41 8.71 3.55
CA HIS A 3 -8.14 8.18 3.09
C HIS A 3 -7.41 7.51 4.24
N HIS A 4 -6.99 6.27 4.03
CA HIS A 4 -6.22 5.48 5.02
C HIS A 4 -4.76 5.46 4.67
N ALA A 5 -3.90 5.60 5.68
CA ALA A 5 -2.45 5.60 5.52
C ALA A 5 -1.83 4.26 5.91
N TYR A 6 -0.85 3.83 5.12
CA TYR A 6 -0.08 2.61 5.35
C TYR A 6 1.41 2.88 5.16
N LEU A 7 2.21 2.24 6.00
CA LEU A 7 3.66 2.31 5.95
C LEU A 7 4.26 0.92 6.14
N TRP A 8 5.20 0.57 5.29
CA TRP A 8 5.96 -0.66 5.44
C TRP A 8 7.44 -0.38 5.21
N THR A 9 8.28 -0.96 6.08
CA THR A 9 9.72 -1.00 5.89
C THR A 9 10.21 -2.43 6.05
N GLY A 10 11.19 -2.81 5.27
CA GLY A 10 11.77 -4.13 5.35
C GLY A 10 12.79 -4.36 4.25
N PRO A 11 13.35 -5.58 4.18
CA PRO A 11 14.29 -5.91 3.11
C PRO A 11 13.65 -5.80 1.73
N LYS A 12 14.35 -5.16 0.79
CA LYS A 12 13.87 -5.04 -0.59
C LYS A 12 13.61 -6.40 -1.22
N ALA A 13 14.40 -7.41 -0.87
CA ALA A 13 14.21 -8.78 -1.37
C ALA A 13 12.83 -9.35 -1.00
N ARG A 14 12.32 -9.02 0.18
CA ARG A 14 10.96 -9.42 0.57
C ARG A 14 9.89 -8.69 -0.22
N PHE A 15 10.10 -7.40 -0.45
CA PHE A 15 9.20 -6.58 -1.28
C PHE A 15 9.17 -7.08 -2.73
N ASP A 16 10.27 -7.62 -3.24
CA ASP A 16 10.36 -8.13 -4.61
C ASP A 16 9.66 -9.48 -4.84
N GLN A 17 9.16 -10.11 -3.79
CA GLN A 17 8.39 -11.35 -3.89
C GLN A 17 6.96 -11.06 -4.37
N GLU A 18 6.80 -10.76 -5.66
CA GLU A 18 5.52 -10.35 -6.24
C GLU A 18 4.38 -11.34 -5.97
N ALA A 19 4.67 -12.63 -5.96
CA ALA A 19 3.65 -13.65 -5.73
C ALA A 19 2.95 -13.48 -4.37
N LEU A 20 3.66 -12.98 -3.35
CA LEU A 20 3.11 -12.71 -2.02
C LEU A 20 2.35 -11.38 -1.96
N ARG A 21 2.51 -10.53 -2.96
CA ARG A 21 1.88 -9.21 -3.03
C ARG A 21 0.65 -9.18 -3.92
N ARG A 22 0.35 -10.27 -4.63
CA ARG A 22 -0.84 -10.40 -5.46
C ARG A 22 -1.99 -10.95 -4.63
N PRO A 23 -3.19 -10.35 -4.71
CA PRO A 23 -4.36 -10.96 -4.10
C PRO A 23 -4.67 -12.28 -4.80
N PRO A 24 -5.34 -13.23 -4.11
CA PRO A 24 -5.79 -14.45 -4.77
C PRO A 24 -6.78 -14.12 -5.88
N HIS A 25 -6.82 -14.94 -6.92
CA HIS A 25 -7.83 -14.82 -7.96
C HIS A 25 -9.21 -14.93 -7.32
N PRO A 26 -10.21 -14.11 -7.74
CA PRO A 26 -11.55 -14.17 -7.14
C PRO A 26 -12.22 -15.53 -7.30
N ASP A 27 -11.89 -16.28 -8.34
CA ASP A 27 -12.43 -17.60 -8.58
C ASP A 27 -11.42 -18.67 -8.17
N PRO A 28 -11.80 -19.63 -7.31
CA PRO A 28 -10.92 -20.75 -6.99
C PRO A 28 -10.68 -21.64 -8.21
N PRO A 29 -9.59 -22.44 -8.22
CA PRO A 29 -9.36 -23.40 -9.29
C PRO A 29 -10.55 -24.35 -9.44
N PRO A 30 -10.92 -24.72 -10.69
CA PRO A 30 -12.04 -25.64 -10.91
C PRO A 30 -11.82 -26.99 -10.22
N PRO A 31 -12.90 -27.71 -9.84
CA PRO A 31 -12.79 -29.08 -9.36
C PRO A 31 -12.04 -29.94 -10.41
N GLY A 32 -11.12 -30.79 -9.96
CA GLY A 32 -10.29 -31.60 -10.85
C GLY A 32 -9.00 -30.94 -11.29
N SER A 33 -8.72 -29.71 -10.82
CA SER A 33 -7.41 -29.08 -11.02
C SER A 33 -6.32 -29.86 -10.28
N ARG A 34 -5.06 -29.64 -10.67
CA ARG A 34 -3.91 -30.29 -10.01
C ARG A 34 -3.94 -29.98 -8.51
N PRO A 35 -3.68 -30.97 -7.64
CA PRO A 35 -3.66 -30.79 -6.20
C PRO A 35 -2.72 -29.65 -5.76
N GLU A 36 -1.57 -29.49 -6.41
CA GLU A 36 -0.60 -28.43 -6.12
C GLU A 36 -1.20 -27.03 -6.36
N LEU A 37 -1.97 -26.88 -7.44
CA LEU A 37 -2.63 -25.61 -7.78
C LEU A 37 -3.68 -25.26 -6.76
N ILE A 38 -4.50 -26.21 -6.34
CA ILE A 38 -5.54 -26.03 -5.32
C ILE A 38 -4.90 -25.66 -3.98
N GLN A 39 -3.84 -26.36 -3.60
CA GLN A 39 -3.13 -26.09 -2.34
C GLN A 39 -2.51 -24.69 -2.33
N ARG A 40 -1.84 -24.32 -3.41
CA ARG A 40 -1.23 -22.99 -3.55
C ARG A 40 -2.29 -21.89 -3.48
N TYR A 41 -3.43 -22.08 -4.12
CA TYR A 41 -4.54 -21.12 -4.05
C TYR A 41 -5.00 -20.94 -2.60
N ARG A 42 -5.19 -22.03 -1.86
CA ARG A 42 -5.60 -21.97 -0.45
C ARG A 42 -4.58 -21.24 0.41
N GLU A 43 -3.30 -21.50 0.21
CA GLU A 43 -2.21 -20.85 0.94
C GLU A 43 -2.21 -19.34 0.69
N VAL A 44 -2.29 -18.91 -0.57
CA VAL A 44 -2.32 -17.49 -0.94
C VAL A 44 -3.57 -16.81 -0.39
N ALA A 45 -4.73 -17.46 -0.51
CA ALA A 45 -6.01 -16.92 -0.01
C ALA A 45 -6.00 -16.74 1.50
N ALA A 46 -5.32 -17.61 2.24
CA ALA A 46 -5.20 -17.51 3.69
C ALA A 46 -4.14 -16.49 4.13
N GLU A 47 -3.01 -16.43 3.44
CA GLU A 47 -1.85 -15.62 3.83
C GLU A 47 -1.99 -14.15 3.41
N PHE A 48 -2.47 -13.88 2.20
CA PHE A 48 -2.52 -12.52 1.66
C PHE A 48 -3.21 -11.53 2.59
N PRO A 49 -4.41 -11.78 3.14
CA PRO A 49 -5.10 -10.81 3.99
C PRO A 49 -4.46 -10.61 5.37
N THR A 50 -3.58 -11.49 5.80
CA THR A 50 -2.90 -11.38 7.12
C THR A 50 -1.47 -10.86 7.02
N SER A 51 -0.88 -10.89 5.84
CA SER A 51 0.48 -10.39 5.60
C SER A 51 0.53 -8.87 5.67
N ASP A 52 1.61 -8.32 6.25
CA ASP A 52 1.89 -6.89 6.28
C ASP A 52 2.55 -6.37 5.01
N LEU A 53 2.92 -7.26 4.09
CA LEU A 53 3.61 -6.90 2.86
C LEU A 53 2.71 -6.04 1.96
N PRO A 54 3.22 -4.92 1.40
CA PRO A 54 2.40 -4.07 0.55
C PRO A 54 1.82 -4.83 -0.64
N PRO A 55 0.53 -4.67 -0.93
CA PRO A 55 -0.06 -5.32 -2.10
C PRO A 55 0.49 -4.73 -3.39
N LEU A 56 0.51 -5.51 -4.46
CA LEU A 56 0.94 -5.05 -5.77
C LEU A 56 0.01 -3.96 -6.30
N GLU A 57 -1.30 -4.13 -6.14
CA GLU A 57 -2.31 -3.11 -6.41
C GLU A 57 -2.65 -2.39 -5.11
N THR A 58 -2.40 -1.08 -5.07
CA THR A 58 -2.50 -0.27 -3.85
C THR A 58 -3.83 -0.38 -3.13
N ALA A 59 -4.94 -0.45 -3.88
CA ALA A 59 -6.29 -0.55 -3.30
C ALA A 59 -6.46 -1.75 -2.36
N TYR A 60 -5.72 -2.84 -2.60
CA TYR A 60 -5.82 -4.05 -1.78
C TYR A 60 -5.23 -3.93 -0.37
N TRP A 61 -4.63 -2.79 -0.03
CA TRP A 61 -4.37 -2.48 1.38
C TRP A 61 -5.64 -2.54 2.23
N LEU A 62 -6.80 -2.26 1.62
CA LEU A 62 -8.08 -2.26 2.33
C LEU A 62 -8.49 -3.64 2.87
N VAL A 63 -7.95 -4.73 2.34
CA VAL A 63 -8.20 -6.09 2.85
C VAL A 63 -7.17 -6.57 3.86
N LYS A 64 -6.12 -5.78 4.10
CA LYS A 64 -5.09 -6.10 5.08
C LYS A 64 -5.59 -5.85 6.50
N PRO A 65 -4.89 -6.36 7.54
CA PRO A 65 -5.34 -6.15 8.90
C PRO A 65 -5.57 -4.69 9.25
N ARG A 66 -6.66 -4.41 9.94
CA ARG A 66 -7.01 -3.08 10.44
C ARG A 66 -5.87 -2.44 11.24
N SER A 67 -5.11 -3.23 11.97
CA SER A 67 -3.99 -2.78 12.80
C SER A 67 -2.87 -2.11 11.98
N LEU A 68 -2.84 -2.30 10.66
CA LEU A 68 -1.85 -1.68 9.78
C LEU A 68 -2.21 -0.25 9.36
N VAL A 69 -3.44 0.18 9.59
CA VAL A 69 -3.87 1.55 9.29
C VAL A 69 -3.17 2.51 10.24
N ARG A 70 -2.38 3.42 9.67
CA ARG A 70 -1.58 4.41 10.42
C ARG A 70 -2.33 5.70 10.71
N GLY A 71 -3.41 5.96 9.99
CA GLY A 71 -4.24 7.13 10.16
C GLY A 71 -5.35 7.16 9.12
N THR A 72 -6.36 7.99 9.38
CA THR A 72 -7.52 8.14 8.49
C THR A 72 -7.98 9.58 8.50
N TRP A 73 -8.17 10.17 7.32
CA TRP A 73 -8.60 11.56 7.17
C TRP A 73 -9.64 11.70 6.06
N PRO A 74 -10.67 12.52 6.26
CA PRO A 74 -11.58 12.86 5.17
C PRO A 74 -10.99 13.91 4.22
N ASP A 75 -10.05 14.73 4.69
CA ASP A 75 -9.42 15.79 3.90
C ASP A 75 -8.16 15.27 3.19
N PRO A 76 -8.12 15.35 1.84
CA PRO A 76 -6.93 14.95 1.08
C PRO A 76 -5.64 15.69 1.50
N ALA A 77 -5.75 16.96 1.88
CA ALA A 77 -4.59 17.75 2.29
C ALA A 77 -4.02 17.24 3.62
N GLU A 78 -4.86 16.86 4.57
CA GLU A 78 -4.42 16.28 5.84
C GLU A 78 -3.78 14.92 5.65
N ALA A 79 -4.35 14.08 4.79
CA ALA A 79 -3.76 12.80 4.44
C ALA A 79 -2.39 12.98 3.79
N ALA A 80 -2.25 13.91 2.85
CA ALA A 80 -0.97 14.23 2.22
C ALA A 80 0.03 14.82 3.21
N ALA A 81 -0.41 15.57 4.20
CA ALA A 81 0.46 16.11 5.26
C ALA A 81 1.10 14.97 6.07
N TRP A 82 0.35 13.90 6.35
CA TRP A 82 0.92 12.69 6.97
C TRP A 82 2.05 12.11 6.11
N LEU A 83 1.84 12.02 4.80
CA LEU A 83 2.86 11.54 3.87
C LEU A 83 4.13 12.39 3.95
N GLY A 84 3.98 13.71 3.96
CA GLY A 84 5.09 14.65 4.13
C GLY A 84 5.86 14.44 5.43
N THR A 85 5.15 14.19 6.52
CA THR A 85 5.75 13.88 7.83
C THR A 85 6.60 12.61 7.76
N GLN A 86 6.10 11.56 7.11
CA GLN A 86 6.84 10.31 6.98
C GLN A 86 8.08 10.48 6.10
N VAL A 87 7.94 11.15 4.95
CA VAL A 87 9.05 11.42 4.06
C VAL A 87 10.16 12.20 4.79
N ASN A 88 9.81 13.22 5.57
CA ASN A 88 10.77 13.98 6.36
C ASN A 88 11.46 13.13 7.44
N ALA A 89 10.74 12.18 8.03
CA ALA A 89 11.31 11.28 9.03
C ALA A 89 12.35 10.33 8.44
N TYR A 90 12.21 9.95 7.17
CA TYR A 90 13.07 8.98 6.50
C TYR A 90 14.10 9.59 5.55
N VAL A 91 14.01 10.89 5.24
CA VAL A 91 14.78 11.51 4.16
C VAL A 91 16.29 11.32 4.28
N THR A 92 16.84 11.35 5.48
CA THR A 92 18.28 11.15 5.72
C THR A 92 18.74 9.74 5.41
N ARG A 93 17.83 8.79 5.33
CA ARG A 93 18.07 7.37 5.04
C ARG A 93 17.88 7.04 3.56
N PHE A 94 17.36 7.95 2.73
CA PHE A 94 17.16 7.69 1.30
C PHE A 94 18.48 7.45 0.59
N ALA A 95 18.57 6.37 -0.16
CA ALA A 95 19.78 6.01 -0.90
C ALA A 95 20.05 6.96 -2.07
N SER A 96 19.00 7.47 -2.71
CA SER A 96 19.10 8.38 -3.84
C SER A 96 19.25 9.83 -3.37
N GLU A 97 20.32 10.49 -3.80
CA GLU A 97 20.53 11.91 -3.52
C GLU A 97 19.40 12.76 -4.13
N ALA A 98 18.95 12.43 -5.34
CA ALA A 98 17.86 13.12 -6.01
C ALA A 98 16.55 13.05 -5.20
N GLN A 99 16.31 11.92 -4.51
CA GLN A 99 15.13 11.74 -3.67
C GLN A 99 15.22 12.46 -2.32
N ARG A 100 16.40 12.96 -1.95
CA ARG A 100 16.57 13.79 -0.74
C ARG A 100 16.33 15.27 -1.00
N ASP A 101 16.11 15.66 -2.26
CA ASP A 101 15.86 17.05 -2.61
C ASP A 101 14.50 17.53 -2.06
N ALA A 102 14.54 18.61 -1.27
CA ALA A 102 13.35 19.16 -0.61
C ALA A 102 12.26 19.60 -1.60
N ARG A 103 12.64 20.15 -2.75
CA ARG A 103 11.66 20.58 -3.78
C ARG A 103 10.97 19.38 -4.41
N HIS A 104 11.74 18.32 -4.69
CA HIS A 104 11.20 17.08 -5.23
C HIS A 104 10.19 16.46 -4.26
N LEU A 105 10.54 16.40 -2.99
CA LEU A 105 9.67 15.82 -1.96
C LEU A 105 8.41 16.66 -1.75
N ALA A 106 8.53 18.00 -1.74
CA ALA A 106 7.37 18.88 -1.67
C ALA A 106 6.42 18.70 -2.87
N ALA A 107 6.97 18.50 -4.06
CA ALA A 107 6.18 18.24 -5.27
C ALA A 107 5.44 16.90 -5.19
N LEU A 108 6.07 15.85 -4.62
CA LEU A 108 5.43 14.56 -4.41
C LEU A 108 4.24 14.68 -3.46
N VAL A 109 4.39 15.42 -2.37
CA VAL A 109 3.31 15.63 -1.39
C VAL A 109 2.16 16.44 -2.01
N ALA A 110 2.45 17.50 -2.76
CA ALA A 110 1.43 18.29 -3.45
C ALA A 110 0.68 17.45 -4.50
N SER A 111 1.40 16.64 -5.27
CA SER A 111 0.80 15.71 -6.23
C SER A 111 -0.11 14.69 -5.54
N ALA A 112 0.31 14.17 -4.38
CA ALA A 112 -0.49 13.23 -3.60
C ALA A 112 -1.83 13.85 -3.19
N ALA A 113 -1.83 15.09 -2.68
CA ALA A 113 -3.04 15.79 -2.29
C ALA A 113 -4.00 15.93 -3.48
N GLY A 114 -3.49 16.29 -4.66
CA GLY A 114 -4.28 16.41 -5.88
C GLY A 114 -4.89 15.08 -6.33
N ARG A 115 -4.12 14.01 -6.29
CA ARG A 115 -4.59 12.67 -6.63
C ARG A 115 -5.68 12.18 -5.69
N LEU A 116 -5.48 12.35 -4.40
CA LEU A 116 -6.49 11.99 -3.39
C LEU A 116 -7.77 12.80 -3.56
N GLY A 117 -7.65 14.08 -3.88
CA GLY A 117 -8.80 14.95 -4.16
C GLY A 117 -9.62 14.46 -5.36
N SER A 118 -9.02 13.75 -6.30
CA SER A 118 -9.69 13.11 -7.45
C SER A 118 -10.11 11.66 -7.17
N GLY A 119 -9.93 11.18 -5.93
CA GLY A 119 -10.30 9.82 -5.53
C GLY A 119 -9.29 8.74 -5.89
N HIS A 120 -8.09 9.12 -6.37
CA HIS A 120 -7.03 8.16 -6.69
C HIS A 120 -6.22 7.78 -5.46
N ASP A 121 -5.73 6.55 -5.44
CA ASP A 121 -4.77 6.09 -4.44
C ASP A 121 -3.38 6.62 -4.74
N VAL A 122 -2.53 6.65 -3.71
CA VAL A 122 -1.13 7.08 -3.81
C VAL A 122 -0.24 5.97 -3.25
N SER A 123 0.82 5.66 -3.98
CA SER A 123 1.86 4.73 -3.52
C SER A 123 3.23 5.30 -3.87
N LEU A 124 4.10 5.37 -2.87
CA LEU A 124 5.48 5.82 -3.01
C LEU A 124 6.43 4.77 -2.46
N GLY A 125 7.57 4.60 -3.14
CA GLY A 125 8.61 3.69 -2.70
C GLY A 125 9.98 4.36 -2.71
N PHE A 126 10.80 4.05 -1.70
CA PHE A 126 12.14 4.62 -1.54
C PHE A 126 13.12 3.54 -1.11
N TYR A 127 14.25 3.46 -1.80
CA TYR A 127 15.39 2.69 -1.32
C TYR A 127 16.02 3.43 -0.15
N LEU A 128 16.21 2.71 0.95
CA LEU A 128 16.95 3.20 2.12
C LEU A 128 18.36 2.60 2.08
N GLU A 129 19.11 2.69 3.18
CA GLU A 129 20.36 1.96 3.31
C GLU A 129 20.12 0.46 3.08
N ARG A 130 21.02 -0.19 2.36
CA ARG A 130 20.87 -1.62 2.07
C ARG A 130 20.80 -2.46 3.34
N PRO A 131 19.88 -3.42 3.40
CA PRO A 131 18.98 -3.91 2.33
C PRO A 131 17.56 -3.31 2.38
N SER A 132 17.34 -2.22 3.09
CA SER A 132 16.02 -1.70 3.47
C SER A 132 15.31 -0.92 2.36
N TYR A 133 13.98 -1.02 2.37
CA TYR A 133 13.07 -0.34 1.46
C TYR A 133 11.88 0.21 2.24
N LEU A 134 11.40 1.40 1.85
CA LEU A 134 10.23 2.05 2.43
C LEU A 134 9.10 2.10 1.40
N SER A 135 7.92 1.67 1.80
CA SER A 135 6.68 1.81 1.04
C SER A 135 5.68 2.63 1.82
N LEU A 136 5.17 3.70 1.21
CA LEU A 136 4.14 4.57 1.78
C LEU A 136 2.92 4.55 0.86
N ALA A 137 1.73 4.44 1.43
CA ALA A 137 0.50 4.46 0.65
C ALA A 137 -0.60 5.24 1.35
N LEU A 138 -1.44 5.87 0.54
CA LEU A 138 -2.70 6.46 0.94
C LEU A 138 -3.79 5.87 0.06
N VAL A 139 -4.78 5.26 0.68
CA VAL A 139 -5.83 4.52 -0.02
C VAL A 139 -7.19 5.14 0.29
N THR A 140 -7.89 5.54 -0.76
CA THR A 140 -9.20 6.15 -0.65
C THR A 140 -10.29 5.09 -0.57
N CYS A 141 -11.22 5.27 0.34
CA CYS A 141 -12.47 4.51 0.43
C CYS A 141 -13.53 5.41 1.08
N SER A 142 -14.62 5.09 1.16
CA SER A 142 -15.75 4.40 0.64
C SER A 142 -16.51 5.27 -0.36
N PRO A 143 -16.50 4.94 -1.63
CA PRO A 143 -15.87 3.79 -2.25
C PRO A 143 -14.43 4.02 -2.67
N ASN A 144 -13.67 2.94 -2.91
CA ASN A 144 -12.41 3.00 -3.62
C ASN A 144 -12.68 3.11 -5.12
N ARG A 145 -11.97 3.98 -5.80
CA ARG A 145 -12.18 4.25 -7.23
C ARG A 145 -11.82 3.06 -8.12
N GLU A 146 -10.74 2.36 -7.80
CA GLU A 146 -10.26 1.23 -8.60
C GLU A 146 -11.11 -0.03 -8.37
N ASN A 147 -11.60 -0.20 -7.14
CA ASN A 147 -12.46 -1.33 -6.80
C ASN A 147 -13.44 -0.96 -5.69
N ALA A 148 -14.65 -0.59 -6.10
CA ALA A 148 -15.71 -0.15 -5.19
C ALA A 148 -16.24 -1.27 -4.26
N ARG A 149 -15.89 -2.54 -4.54
CA ARG A 149 -16.29 -3.68 -3.72
C ARG A 149 -15.41 -3.91 -2.51
N LEU A 150 -14.22 -3.29 -2.48
CA LEU A 150 -13.31 -3.45 -1.35
C LEU A 150 -13.92 -2.82 -0.09
N PRO A 151 -13.86 -3.52 1.05
CA PRO A 151 -14.44 -3.02 2.29
C PRO A 151 -13.59 -1.91 2.90
N CYS A 152 -14.21 -1.12 3.78
CA CYS A 152 -13.43 -0.23 4.62
C CYS A 152 -12.84 -1.03 5.79
N PRO A 153 -11.52 -0.97 6.05
CA PRO A 153 -10.91 -1.72 7.14
C PRO A 153 -11.37 -1.27 8.52
N LEU A 154 -11.94 -0.06 8.62
CA LEU A 154 -12.45 0.49 9.88
C LEU A 154 -13.97 0.34 10.03
N ALA A 155 -14.65 -0.21 9.04
CA ALA A 155 -16.08 -0.50 9.16
C ALA A 155 -16.32 -1.56 10.24
N ALA A 156 -17.36 -1.37 11.01
CA ALA A 156 -17.75 -2.30 12.07
C ALA A 156 -18.27 -3.61 11.49
#